data_012a8032fe24f40b001c4047cb5c4a1e
#
_entry.id   012a8032fe24f40b001c4047cb5c4a1e
#
_cell.length_a   1.000
_cell.length_b   1.000
_cell.length_c   1.000
_cell.angle_alpha   90.00
_cell.angle_beta   90.00
_cell.angle_gamma   90.00
#
_symmetry.space_group_name_H-M   'P 1'
#
loop_
_entity.id
_entity.type
_entity.pdbx_description
1 polymer ?
#
loop_
_entity_poly.entity_id
_entity_poly.type
_entity_poly.pdbx_seq_one_letter_code
_entity_poly.pdbx_strand_id
1 'polypeptide(L)'
;MVRVVTNRGVFVREMSVAQAAEIYDVRAHLFGLAGRLAPSRISLRDVAELRAMVAEMHEAKDIDTYYPLNVAFHARLVELSGNRRVAELYNALSKELHLFRRRGLVQSDSMVLSNREHMRIVEALRDHSCDLSERTMVDHILAGKARLLEIVKEQGPEVSEPGLRTTKENE
;
A
#
# COMPACT_ATOMS: atom_id res chain seq x y z
N MET A 1 15.16 -4.98 -5.75
CA MET A 1 16.04 -5.44 -6.85
C MET A 1 17.48 -5.36 -6.38
N VAL A 2 18.27 -6.41 -6.53
CA VAL A 2 19.66 -6.46 -6.05
C VAL A 2 20.57 -6.23 -7.24
N ARG A 3 21.55 -5.30 -7.12
CA ARG A 3 22.59 -5.07 -8.13
C ARG A 3 23.92 -5.64 -7.60
N VAL A 4 24.44 -6.64 -8.29
CA VAL A 4 25.78 -7.18 -8.00
C VAL A 4 26.80 -6.34 -8.78
N VAL A 5 27.74 -5.73 -8.08
CA VAL A 5 28.90 -5.05 -8.70
C VAL A 5 30.11 -5.93 -8.44
N THR A 6 30.72 -6.44 -9.50
CA THR A 6 31.89 -7.30 -9.43
C THR A 6 32.99 -6.64 -8.59
N ASN A 7 33.47 -7.33 -7.57
CA ASN A 7 34.47 -6.87 -6.58
C ASN A 7 34.05 -5.74 -5.61
N ARG A 8 32.75 -5.37 -5.51
CA ARG A 8 32.26 -4.33 -4.57
C ARG A 8 31.06 -4.74 -3.72
N GLY A 9 30.65 -6.00 -3.75
CA GLY A 9 29.57 -6.51 -2.91
C GLY A 9 28.17 -6.42 -3.56
N VAL A 10 27.16 -6.75 -2.77
CA VAL A 10 25.75 -6.75 -3.16
C VAL A 10 25.11 -5.47 -2.62
N PHE A 11 24.62 -4.61 -3.51
CA PHE A 11 23.92 -3.37 -3.13
C PHE A 11 22.41 -3.54 -3.33
N VAL A 12 21.64 -3.19 -2.33
CA VAL A 12 20.19 -3.03 -2.48
C VAL A 12 19.98 -1.72 -3.25
N ARG A 13 19.34 -1.79 -4.43
CA ARG A 13 19.01 -0.59 -5.19
C ARG A 13 17.92 0.17 -4.43
N GLU A 14 18.26 1.35 -3.94
CA GLU A 14 17.28 2.25 -3.33
C GLU A 14 16.32 2.75 -4.41
N MET A 15 15.03 2.70 -4.10
CA MET A 15 13.97 3.24 -4.97
C MET A 15 13.83 4.72 -4.66
N SER A 16 13.85 5.56 -5.71
CA SER A 16 13.57 6.99 -5.55
C SER A 16 12.08 7.26 -5.32
N VAL A 17 11.76 8.42 -4.75
CA VAL A 17 10.36 8.88 -4.57
C VAL A 17 9.63 8.97 -5.92
N ALA A 18 10.32 9.40 -6.98
CA ALA A 18 9.76 9.46 -8.32
C ALA A 18 9.37 8.06 -8.83
N GLN A 19 10.26 7.07 -8.68
CA GLN A 19 9.96 5.68 -9.04
C GLN A 19 8.80 5.10 -8.20
N ALA A 20 8.77 5.42 -6.89
CA ALA A 20 7.66 5.03 -6.04
C ALA A 20 6.33 5.64 -6.53
N ALA A 21 6.32 6.91 -6.95
CA ALA A 21 5.14 7.58 -7.48
C ALA A 21 4.61 6.91 -8.76
N GLU A 22 5.49 6.49 -9.67
CA GLU A 22 5.13 5.75 -10.88
C GLU A 22 4.49 4.39 -10.55
N ILE A 23 5.05 3.67 -9.58
CA ILE A 23 4.49 2.37 -9.13
C ILE A 23 3.11 2.58 -8.48
N TYR A 24 2.91 3.68 -7.72
CA TYR A 24 1.59 4.01 -7.16
C TYR A 24 0.53 4.16 -8.25
N ASP A 25 0.85 4.78 -9.39
CA ASP A 25 -0.11 4.97 -10.48
C ASP A 25 -0.55 3.64 -11.09
N VAL A 26 0.39 2.75 -11.40
CA VAL A 26 0.07 1.40 -11.91
C VAL A 26 -0.71 0.60 -10.87
N ARG A 27 -0.31 0.67 -9.60
CA ARG A 27 -0.95 -0.04 -8.49
C ARG A 27 -2.39 0.45 -8.27
N ALA A 28 -2.66 1.76 -8.45
CA ALA A 28 -4.00 2.33 -8.35
C ALA A 28 -4.96 1.70 -9.38
N HIS A 29 -4.52 1.58 -10.63
CA HIS A 29 -5.33 1.00 -11.69
C HIS A 29 -5.55 -0.50 -11.53
N LEU A 30 -4.55 -1.25 -11.05
CA LEU A 30 -4.72 -2.67 -10.71
C LEU A 30 -5.73 -2.86 -9.56
N PHE A 31 -5.69 -1.97 -8.56
CA PHE A 31 -6.62 -2.01 -7.44
C PHE A 31 -8.04 -1.62 -7.88
N GLY A 32 -8.17 -0.61 -8.74
CA GLY A 32 -9.44 -0.24 -9.37
C GLY A 32 -10.04 -1.38 -10.18
N LEU A 33 -9.23 -2.07 -11.01
CA LEU A 33 -9.68 -3.24 -11.75
C LEU A 33 -10.18 -4.35 -10.81
N ALA A 34 -9.51 -4.58 -9.69
CA ALA A 34 -10.00 -5.51 -8.68
C ALA A 34 -11.36 -5.06 -8.12
N GLY A 35 -11.52 -3.76 -7.84
CA GLY A 35 -12.78 -3.15 -7.39
C GLY A 35 -13.92 -3.30 -8.41
N ARG A 36 -13.64 -3.20 -9.70
CA ARG A 36 -14.62 -3.40 -10.75
C ARG A 36 -15.08 -4.86 -10.86
N LEU A 37 -14.20 -5.81 -10.60
CA LEU A 37 -14.48 -7.24 -10.75
C LEU A 37 -15.12 -7.87 -9.51
N ALA A 38 -14.78 -7.38 -8.30
CA ALA A 38 -15.19 -7.97 -7.04
C ALA A 38 -16.73 -7.97 -6.81
N PRO A 39 -17.51 -6.91 -7.15
CA PRO A 39 -18.95 -6.84 -6.86
C PRO A 39 -19.78 -8.00 -7.41
N SER A 40 -19.37 -8.59 -8.53
CA SER A 40 -20.07 -9.74 -9.12
C SER A 40 -19.81 -11.08 -8.38
N ARG A 41 -18.89 -11.10 -7.43
CA ARG A 41 -18.39 -12.31 -6.75
C ARG A 41 -18.52 -12.25 -5.25
N ILE A 42 -18.57 -11.05 -4.67
CA ILE A 42 -18.55 -10.83 -3.23
C ILE A 42 -19.87 -11.30 -2.59
N SER A 43 -19.75 -12.02 -1.49
CA SER A 43 -20.86 -12.45 -0.65
C SER A 43 -21.06 -11.53 0.56
N LEU A 44 -22.22 -11.61 1.22
CA LEU A 44 -22.46 -10.92 2.49
C LEU A 44 -21.44 -11.34 3.58
N ARG A 45 -20.95 -12.57 3.52
CA ARG A 45 -19.90 -13.05 4.43
C ARG A 45 -18.58 -12.33 4.18
N ASP A 46 -18.20 -12.14 2.93
CA ASP A 46 -16.97 -11.39 2.58
C ASP A 46 -17.08 -9.93 3.03
N VAL A 47 -18.24 -9.31 2.86
CA VAL A 47 -18.48 -7.94 3.36
C VAL A 47 -18.37 -7.87 4.88
N ALA A 48 -18.89 -8.85 5.62
CA ALA A 48 -18.77 -8.92 7.07
C ALA A 48 -17.32 -9.12 7.51
N GLU A 49 -16.56 -9.97 6.81
CA GLU A 49 -15.12 -10.16 7.03
C GLU A 49 -14.34 -8.85 6.82
N LEU A 50 -14.55 -8.17 5.69
CA LEU A 50 -13.87 -6.90 5.41
C LEU A 50 -14.21 -5.82 6.45
N ARG A 51 -15.44 -5.73 6.93
CA ARG A 51 -15.83 -4.82 8.01
C ARG A 51 -15.12 -5.14 9.32
N ALA A 52 -14.98 -6.41 9.66
CA ALA A 52 -14.24 -6.84 10.84
C ALA A 52 -12.76 -6.43 10.74
N MET A 53 -12.13 -6.61 9.57
CA MET A 53 -10.75 -6.17 9.33
C MET A 53 -10.59 -4.65 9.48
N VAL A 54 -11.55 -3.85 8.99
CA VAL A 54 -11.53 -2.38 9.17
C VAL A 54 -11.71 -1.99 10.64
N ALA A 55 -12.56 -2.69 11.37
CA ALA A 55 -12.75 -2.47 12.81
C ALA A 55 -11.48 -2.80 13.60
N GLU A 56 -10.79 -3.91 13.27
CA GLU A 56 -9.52 -4.27 13.89
C GLU A 56 -8.43 -3.22 13.63
N MET A 57 -8.34 -2.71 12.39
CA MET A 57 -7.44 -1.59 12.07
C MET A 57 -7.78 -0.32 12.84
N HIS A 58 -9.05 -0.07 13.17
CA HIS A 58 -9.47 1.10 13.96
C HIS A 58 -8.95 1.06 15.39
N GLU A 59 -8.82 -0.14 15.98
CA GLU A 59 -8.30 -0.33 17.33
C GLU A 59 -6.77 -0.25 17.42
N ALA A 60 -6.07 -0.31 16.28
CA ALA A 60 -4.61 -0.21 16.25
C ALA A 60 -4.14 1.17 16.69
N LYS A 61 -3.22 1.22 17.68
CA LYS A 61 -2.73 2.46 18.28
C LYS A 61 -1.43 2.98 17.66
N ASP A 62 -0.75 2.15 16.91
CA ASP A 62 0.53 2.45 16.29
C ASP A 62 0.65 1.83 14.90
N ILE A 63 1.66 2.29 14.15
CA ILE A 63 1.90 1.85 12.78
C ILE A 63 2.34 0.38 12.70
N ASP A 64 2.98 -0.15 13.73
CA ASP A 64 3.48 -1.53 13.72
C ASP A 64 2.34 -2.53 13.84
N THR A 65 1.29 -2.17 14.56
CA THR A 65 0.03 -2.92 14.64
C THR A 65 -0.85 -2.68 13.41
N TYR A 66 -1.02 -1.41 13.00
CA TYR A 66 -1.90 -1.04 11.88
C TYR A 66 -1.43 -1.59 10.53
N TYR A 67 -0.14 -1.47 10.22
CA TYR A 67 0.37 -1.73 8.88
C TYR A 67 0.21 -3.17 8.40
N PRO A 68 0.47 -4.21 9.20
CA PRO A 68 0.21 -5.59 8.81
C PRO A 68 -1.27 -5.84 8.49
N LEU A 69 -2.20 -5.30 9.28
CA LEU A 69 -3.65 -5.39 9.05
C LEU A 69 -4.05 -4.70 7.73
N ASN A 70 -3.49 -3.51 7.48
CA ASN A 70 -3.67 -2.79 6.22
C ASN A 70 -3.20 -3.61 5.01
N VAL A 71 -2.06 -4.29 5.14
CA VAL A 71 -1.54 -5.15 4.06
C VAL A 71 -2.48 -6.34 3.81
N ALA A 72 -2.94 -6.99 4.88
CA ALA A 72 -3.87 -8.12 4.79
C ALA A 72 -5.22 -7.71 4.15
N PHE A 73 -5.78 -6.57 4.56
CA PHE A 73 -7.02 -6.04 4.00
C PHE A 73 -6.91 -5.80 2.48
N HIS A 74 -5.83 -5.15 2.04
CA HIS A 74 -5.59 -4.91 0.62
C HIS A 74 -5.41 -6.22 -0.18
N ALA A 75 -4.69 -7.20 0.38
CA ALA A 75 -4.52 -8.51 -0.24
C ALA A 75 -5.89 -9.21 -0.40
N ARG A 76 -6.73 -9.17 0.63
CA ARG A 76 -8.06 -9.75 0.60
C ARG A 76 -8.95 -9.11 -0.48
N LEU A 77 -8.91 -7.79 -0.63
CA LEU A 77 -9.67 -7.08 -1.68
C LEU A 77 -9.29 -7.53 -3.10
N VAL A 78 -7.99 -7.69 -3.38
CA VAL A 78 -7.58 -8.14 -4.72
C VAL A 78 -7.88 -9.62 -4.96
N GLU A 79 -7.87 -10.46 -3.93
CA GLU A 79 -8.31 -11.86 -4.02
C GLU A 79 -9.79 -11.97 -4.38
N LEU A 80 -10.65 -11.14 -3.78
CA LEU A 80 -12.10 -11.11 -4.05
C LEU A 80 -12.42 -10.73 -5.50
N SER A 81 -11.51 -10.08 -6.22
CA SER A 81 -11.65 -9.87 -7.67
C SER A 81 -11.76 -11.17 -8.47
N GLY A 82 -11.26 -12.29 -7.93
CA GLY A 82 -11.15 -13.58 -8.62
C GLY A 82 -10.17 -13.57 -9.79
N ASN A 83 -9.43 -12.48 -10.01
CA ASN A 83 -8.43 -12.37 -11.06
C ASN A 83 -7.03 -12.58 -10.49
N ARG A 84 -6.51 -13.80 -10.64
CA ARG A 84 -5.19 -14.18 -10.11
C ARG A 84 -4.06 -13.28 -10.62
N ARG A 85 -4.10 -12.83 -11.86
CA ARG A 85 -3.06 -11.97 -12.42
C ARG A 85 -3.05 -10.57 -11.81
N VAL A 86 -4.24 -10.01 -11.58
CA VAL A 86 -4.36 -8.73 -10.86
C VAL A 86 -3.77 -8.86 -9.45
N ALA A 87 -4.10 -9.94 -8.73
CA ALA A 87 -3.60 -10.18 -7.37
C ALA A 87 -2.06 -10.35 -7.36
N GLU A 88 -1.50 -11.15 -8.26
CA GLU A 88 -0.05 -11.37 -8.38
C GLU A 88 0.70 -10.04 -8.62
N LEU A 89 0.26 -9.26 -9.64
CA LEU A 89 0.90 -7.99 -10.00
C LEU A 89 0.75 -6.94 -8.90
N TYR A 90 -0.45 -6.79 -8.34
CA TYR A 90 -0.71 -5.86 -7.23
C TYR A 90 0.17 -6.16 -6.01
N ASN A 91 0.26 -7.43 -5.62
CA ASN A 91 1.05 -7.85 -4.46
C ASN A 91 2.56 -7.67 -4.71
N ALA A 92 3.05 -7.90 -5.94
CA ALA A 92 4.44 -7.65 -6.30
C ALA A 92 4.79 -6.16 -6.15
N LEU A 93 4.00 -5.24 -6.75
CA LEU A 93 4.18 -3.79 -6.63
C LEU A 93 4.03 -3.31 -5.18
N SER A 94 3.11 -3.91 -4.41
CA SER A 94 2.90 -3.57 -3.00
C SER A 94 4.11 -3.92 -2.12
N LYS A 95 4.81 -5.02 -2.44
CA LYS A 95 6.07 -5.40 -1.77
C LYS A 95 7.19 -4.43 -2.10
N GLU A 96 7.30 -3.98 -3.35
CA GLU A 96 8.29 -2.97 -3.73
C GLU A 96 8.07 -1.64 -3.01
N LEU A 97 6.80 -1.24 -2.80
CA LEU A 97 6.42 0.00 -2.12
C LEU A 97 6.36 -0.10 -0.60
N HIS A 98 6.75 -1.23 0.01
CA HIS A 98 6.52 -1.50 1.43
C HIS A 98 6.96 -0.33 2.35
N LEU A 99 8.19 0.15 2.21
CA LEU A 99 8.72 1.23 3.04
C LEU A 99 8.00 2.57 2.79
N PHE A 100 7.72 2.90 1.52
CA PHE A 100 7.00 4.12 1.15
C PHE A 100 5.55 4.13 1.65
N ARG A 101 4.86 3.00 1.56
CA ARG A 101 3.49 2.84 2.08
C ARG A 101 3.45 3.04 3.59
N ARG A 102 4.37 2.38 4.31
CA ARG A 102 4.48 2.52 5.76
C ARG A 102 4.78 3.96 6.16
N ARG A 103 5.73 4.63 5.47
CA ARG A 103 6.06 6.05 5.71
C ARG A 103 4.85 6.96 5.51
N GLY A 104 4.04 6.75 4.47
CA GLY A 104 2.82 7.54 4.22
C GLY A 104 1.72 7.39 5.27
N LEU A 105 1.85 6.44 6.22
CA LEU A 105 0.88 6.19 7.30
C LEU A 105 1.37 6.63 8.69
N VAL A 106 2.63 7.10 8.81
CA VAL A 106 3.23 7.44 10.12
C VAL A 106 2.65 8.72 10.73
N GLN A 107 2.18 9.68 9.93
CA GLN A 107 1.54 10.90 10.47
C GLN A 107 0.24 10.54 11.21
N SER A 108 -0.02 11.24 12.33
CA SER A 108 -1.06 10.91 13.30
C SER A 108 -2.46 10.69 12.72
N ASP A 109 -2.84 11.46 11.69
CA ASP A 109 -4.17 11.37 11.09
C ASP A 109 -4.24 10.43 9.88
N SER A 110 -3.09 10.03 9.33
CA SER A 110 -3.03 9.23 8.10
C SER A 110 -3.67 7.85 8.25
N MET A 111 -3.51 7.19 9.39
CA MET A 111 -4.16 5.90 9.66
C MET A 111 -5.68 6.06 9.77
N VAL A 112 -6.17 7.12 10.44
CA VAL A 112 -7.60 7.41 10.59
C VAL A 112 -8.24 7.71 9.24
N LEU A 113 -7.59 8.56 8.42
CA LEU A 113 -8.06 8.87 7.07
C LEU A 113 -8.09 7.63 6.18
N SER A 114 -7.01 6.86 6.18
CA SER A 114 -6.92 5.60 5.44
C SER A 114 -8.03 4.62 5.83
N ASN A 115 -8.32 4.50 7.14
CA ASN A 115 -9.34 3.60 7.63
C ASN A 115 -10.77 4.04 7.23
N ARG A 116 -11.03 5.36 7.18
CA ARG A 116 -12.29 5.90 6.64
C ARG A 116 -12.44 5.59 5.14
N GLU A 117 -11.35 5.68 4.38
CA GLU A 117 -11.33 5.30 2.97
C GLU A 117 -11.61 3.81 2.79
N HIS A 118 -11.05 2.93 3.63
CA HIS A 118 -11.33 1.49 3.63
C HIS A 118 -12.81 1.20 3.85
N MET A 119 -13.46 1.88 4.81
CA MET A 119 -14.89 1.70 5.03
C MET A 119 -15.72 2.09 3.79
N ARG A 120 -15.35 3.17 3.09
CA ARG A 120 -16.04 3.57 1.84
C ARG A 120 -15.90 2.50 0.75
N ILE A 121 -14.74 1.83 0.65
CA ILE A 121 -14.54 0.70 -0.26
C ILE A 121 -15.49 -0.45 0.10
N VAL A 122 -15.59 -0.81 1.38
CA VAL A 122 -16.45 -1.91 1.84
C VAL A 122 -17.93 -1.60 1.55
N GLU A 123 -18.36 -0.35 1.75
CA GLU A 123 -19.75 0.06 1.45
C GLU A 123 -20.03 0.00 -0.06
N ALA A 124 -19.11 0.45 -0.91
CA ALA A 124 -19.25 0.36 -2.36
C ALA A 124 -19.37 -1.09 -2.85
N LEU A 125 -18.57 -1.98 -2.27
CA LEU A 125 -18.60 -3.42 -2.54
C LEU A 125 -19.93 -4.05 -2.07
N ARG A 126 -20.42 -3.69 -0.87
CA ARG A 126 -21.72 -4.14 -0.34
C ARG A 126 -22.85 -3.79 -1.29
N ASP A 127 -22.81 -2.59 -1.84
CA ASP A 127 -23.86 -2.09 -2.75
C ASP A 127 -23.73 -2.66 -4.18
N HIS A 128 -22.79 -3.61 -4.39
CA HIS A 128 -22.51 -4.24 -5.68
C HIS A 128 -22.29 -3.25 -6.84
N SER A 129 -21.85 -2.03 -6.55
CA SER A 129 -21.58 -1.00 -7.54
C SER A 129 -20.17 -1.13 -8.11
N CYS A 130 -20.04 -1.70 -9.33
CA CYS A 130 -18.76 -1.88 -9.99
C CYS A 130 -18.00 -0.55 -10.18
N ASP A 131 -18.69 0.49 -10.67
CA ASP A 131 -18.08 1.79 -10.96
C ASP A 131 -17.69 2.55 -9.69
N LEU A 132 -18.49 2.45 -8.62
CA LEU A 132 -18.16 3.07 -7.34
C LEU A 132 -17.00 2.34 -6.65
N SER A 133 -17.02 1.00 -6.67
CA SER A 133 -15.94 0.19 -6.11
C SER A 133 -14.61 0.45 -6.82
N GLU A 134 -14.62 0.51 -8.16
CA GLU A 134 -13.44 0.87 -8.94
C GLU A 134 -12.89 2.24 -8.52
N ARG A 135 -13.74 3.28 -8.51
CA ARG A 135 -13.35 4.65 -8.15
C ARG A 135 -12.80 4.73 -6.73
N THR A 136 -13.53 4.22 -5.75
CA THR A 136 -13.10 4.31 -4.34
C THR A 136 -11.78 3.59 -4.11
N MET A 137 -11.51 2.48 -4.81
CA MET A 137 -10.25 1.75 -4.71
C MET A 137 -9.09 2.48 -5.40
N VAL A 138 -9.32 3.12 -6.56
CA VAL A 138 -8.32 3.99 -7.21
C VAL A 138 -8.00 5.18 -6.33
N ASP A 139 -9.02 5.91 -5.87
CA ASP A 139 -8.87 7.13 -5.08
C ASP A 139 -8.11 6.87 -3.78
N HIS A 140 -8.37 5.74 -3.12
CA HIS A 140 -7.65 5.33 -1.91
C HIS A 140 -6.13 5.19 -2.14
N ILE A 141 -5.73 4.54 -3.23
CA ILE A 141 -4.30 4.39 -3.55
C ILE A 141 -3.66 5.73 -3.88
N LEU A 142 -4.36 6.58 -4.65
CA LEU A 142 -3.87 7.91 -5.01
C LEU A 142 -3.81 8.85 -3.79
N ALA A 143 -4.75 8.74 -2.85
CA ALA A 143 -4.66 9.45 -1.57
C ALA A 143 -3.43 9.01 -0.76
N GLY A 144 -3.11 7.72 -0.74
CA GLY A 144 -1.86 7.21 -0.14
C GLY A 144 -0.60 7.76 -0.82
N LYS A 145 -0.59 7.89 -2.15
CA LYS A 145 0.47 8.54 -2.92
C LYS A 145 0.62 10.02 -2.50
N ALA A 146 -0.48 10.75 -2.42
CA ALA A 146 -0.48 12.16 -2.03
C ALA A 146 0.11 12.36 -0.64
N ARG A 147 -0.33 11.58 0.36
CA ARG A 147 0.23 11.59 1.73
C ARG A 147 1.74 11.36 1.75
N LEU A 148 2.24 10.39 0.99
CA LEU A 148 3.69 10.16 0.87
C LEU A 148 4.42 11.39 0.32
N LEU A 149 3.90 11.99 -0.76
CA LEU A 149 4.55 13.14 -1.41
C LEU A 149 4.54 14.39 -0.51
N GLU A 150 3.52 14.60 0.31
CA GLU A 150 3.47 15.67 1.30
C GLU A 150 4.56 15.49 2.36
N ILE A 151 4.69 14.29 2.93
CA ILE A 151 5.75 13.97 3.91
C ILE A 151 7.14 14.25 3.34
N VAL A 152 7.37 13.88 2.09
CA VAL A 152 8.67 14.10 1.44
C VAL A 152 8.94 15.59 1.21
N LYS A 153 7.92 16.40 0.90
CA LYS A 153 8.06 17.87 0.77
C LYS A 153 8.39 18.52 2.10
N GLU A 154 7.75 18.10 3.20
CA GLU A 154 7.95 18.66 4.54
C GLU A 154 9.32 18.30 5.13
N GLN A 155 9.80 17.08 4.90
CA GLN A 155 11.06 16.58 5.45
C GLN A 155 12.30 16.89 4.59
N GLY A 156 12.12 17.54 3.43
CA GLY A 156 13.18 17.73 2.44
C GLY A 156 13.58 16.44 1.71
N PRO A 157 14.48 16.51 0.71
CA PRO A 157 14.90 15.36 -0.09
C PRO A 157 15.80 14.37 0.65
N GLU A 158 16.08 14.56 1.94
CA GLU A 158 16.83 13.59 2.75
C GLU A 158 16.05 12.29 2.95
N VAL A 159 16.07 11.47 1.92
CA VAL A 159 16.04 10.02 2.12
C VAL A 159 17.43 9.67 2.60
N SER A 160 17.58 9.55 3.91
CA SER A 160 18.82 9.22 4.60
C SER A 160 19.54 8.10 3.87
N GLU A 161 20.75 8.35 3.43
CA GLU A 161 21.70 7.30 3.14
C GLU A 161 21.79 6.43 4.41
N PRO A 162 21.55 5.13 4.36
CA PRO A 162 21.95 4.24 5.43
C PRO A 162 23.46 4.32 5.48
N GLY A 163 23.99 4.92 6.54
CA GLY A 163 25.40 5.22 6.71
C GLY A 163 26.29 4.07 6.32
N LEU A 164 27.21 4.31 5.40
CA LEU A 164 28.43 3.56 5.26
C LEU A 164 29.14 3.60 6.63
N ARG A 165 28.94 2.57 7.43
CA ARG A 165 29.87 2.30 8.52
C ARG A 165 31.18 1.83 7.86
N THR A 166 32.09 2.75 7.63
CA THR A 166 33.48 2.44 7.40
C THR A 166 34.01 1.84 8.71
N THR A 167 34.08 0.53 8.76
CA THR A 167 34.97 -0.12 9.72
C THR A 167 36.40 0.34 9.40
N LYS A 168 36.91 1.29 10.18
CA LYS A 168 38.34 1.54 10.24
C LYS A 168 38.98 0.28 10.80
N GLU A 169 39.66 -0.45 9.95
CA GLU A 169 40.67 -1.40 10.38
C GLU A 169 41.75 -0.61 11.13
N ASN A 170 41.92 -0.91 12.39
CA ASN A 170 43.11 -0.49 13.16
C ASN A 170 44.23 -1.44 12.79
N GLU A 171 45.32 -0.84 12.35
CA GLU A 171 46.67 -1.41 12.37
C GLU A 171 47.11 -1.73 13.81
#